data_36d0360bca6f39ed04d58c5e60eb3d80
#
_entry.id   36d0360bca6f39ed04d58c5e60eb3d80
#
_cell.length_a   1.000
_cell.length_b   1.000
_cell.length_c   1.000
_cell.angle_alpha   90.00
_cell.angle_beta   90.00
_cell.angle_gamma   90.00
#
_symmetry.space_group_name_H-M   'P 1'
#
loop_
_entity.id
_entity.type
_entity.pdbx_description
1 polymer ?
#
loop_
_entity_poly.entity_id
_entity_poly.type
_entity_poly.pdbx_seq_one_letter_code
_entity_poly.pdbx_strand_id
1 'polypeptide(L)'
;MAVGLFWNDRVSFEKHEWAKRFFFLGNNTGNLVFIRALKDIFHPVMIPLWDVTSDTFRDRSDITHYITTELIWLTPNQTYPHVWTMLKRIGDKPLVPISVGVQSMARNVDITLHPDTVKLLRTMAERAVLGVRGEYTAAVLEKNGIVNFRIIGCPSLYQGMNEKFRVEKKPFDPKMRACCNFRTFYGTLSDPERQFLTFCANRDLGFVEQNAFPLTLENCCGDEYQFRYLQDWLKRQMHVFFHIEDWLAWVRQYDFSLGSRFHGNVIAITSGIP
;
A
#
# COMPACT_ATOMS: atom_id res chain seq x y z
N MET A 1 17.12 -10.25 -20.61
CA MET A 1 16.84 -8.84 -20.23
C MET A 1 16.10 -8.87 -18.92
N ALA A 2 16.61 -8.19 -17.91
CA ALA A 2 16.02 -8.17 -16.57
C ALA A 2 15.35 -6.81 -16.26
N VAL A 3 14.38 -6.83 -15.39
CA VAL A 3 13.73 -5.64 -14.82
C VAL A 3 14.24 -5.45 -13.40
N GLY A 4 14.64 -4.25 -13.01
CA GLY A 4 15.00 -3.91 -11.63
C GLY A 4 13.81 -3.34 -10.88
N LEU A 5 13.59 -3.75 -9.63
CA LEU A 5 12.61 -3.14 -8.73
C LEU A 5 13.31 -2.55 -7.51
N PHE A 6 13.16 -1.26 -7.30
CA PHE A 6 13.65 -0.59 -6.10
C PHE A 6 12.74 -0.89 -4.91
N TRP A 7 13.24 -1.73 -4.01
CA TRP A 7 12.54 -2.11 -2.78
C TRP A 7 13.47 -2.74 -1.75
N ASN A 8 13.15 -2.59 -0.48
CA ASN A 8 13.95 -3.11 0.65
C ASN A 8 13.66 -4.60 0.95
N ASP A 9 14.00 -5.50 0.03
CA ASP A 9 13.67 -6.93 0.13
C ASP A 9 14.63 -7.78 1.01
N ARG A 10 15.80 -7.26 1.33
CA ARG A 10 16.82 -7.98 2.08
C ARG A 10 16.73 -7.85 3.59
N VAL A 11 15.60 -7.36 4.07
CA VAL A 11 15.39 -7.15 5.50
C VAL A 11 14.91 -8.45 6.12
N SER A 12 15.71 -8.99 7.05
CA SER A 12 15.25 -10.03 7.97
C SER A 12 14.44 -9.35 9.07
N PHE A 13 13.12 -9.30 8.91
CA PHE A 13 12.22 -8.59 9.83
C PHE A 13 12.37 -9.08 11.26
N GLU A 14 12.62 -10.37 11.48
CA GLU A 14 12.74 -10.99 12.79
C GLU A 14 13.90 -10.42 13.62
N LYS A 15 14.95 -9.92 12.95
CA LYS A 15 16.13 -9.34 13.59
C LYS A 15 15.96 -7.90 14.02
N HIS A 16 14.82 -7.28 13.70
CA HIS A 16 14.58 -5.88 13.97
C HIS A 16 13.46 -5.65 14.97
N GLU A 17 13.58 -4.56 15.71
CA GLU A 17 12.52 -4.07 16.59
C GLU A 17 11.26 -3.72 15.78
N TRP A 18 10.10 -3.76 16.42
CA TRP A 18 8.78 -3.54 15.83
C TRP A 18 8.70 -2.29 14.95
N ALA A 19 9.06 -1.13 15.46
CA ALA A 19 9.00 0.14 14.71
C ALA A 19 9.88 0.11 13.45
N LYS A 20 11.05 -0.52 13.52
CA LYS A 20 11.98 -0.63 12.40
C LYS A 20 11.45 -1.56 11.30
N ARG A 21 10.73 -2.61 11.66
CA ARG A 21 10.04 -3.48 10.68
C ARG A 21 9.04 -2.69 9.84
N PHE A 22 8.22 -1.85 10.47
CA PHE A 22 7.28 -1.00 9.74
C PHE A 22 7.99 0.03 8.88
N PHE A 23 9.07 0.64 9.38
CA PHE A 23 9.85 1.62 8.60
C PHE A 23 10.29 1.04 7.26
N PHE A 24 10.79 -0.20 7.24
CA PHE A 24 11.20 -0.87 6.00
C PHE A 24 10.03 -1.14 5.04
N LEU A 25 8.81 -1.16 5.53
CA LEU A 25 7.60 -1.31 4.75
C LEU A 25 6.90 0.03 4.46
N GLY A 26 7.60 1.16 4.61
CA GLY A 26 7.02 2.49 4.44
C GLY A 26 5.90 2.77 5.45
N ASN A 27 6.05 2.27 6.68
CA ASN A 27 5.09 2.37 7.80
C ASN A 27 3.71 1.77 7.51
N ASN A 28 3.61 0.86 6.53
CA ASN A 28 2.34 0.23 6.15
C ASN A 28 2.57 -1.20 5.61
N THR A 29 2.17 -2.21 6.38
CA THR A 29 2.30 -3.62 5.95
C THR A 29 1.46 -3.96 4.72
N GLY A 30 0.44 -3.16 4.40
CA GLY A 30 -0.30 -3.27 3.14
C GLY A 30 0.57 -3.16 1.89
N ASN A 31 1.77 -2.58 2.00
CA ASN A 31 2.74 -2.50 0.92
C ASN A 31 3.27 -3.89 0.51
N LEU A 32 3.24 -4.88 1.39
CA LEU A 32 3.56 -6.27 1.05
C LEU A 32 2.70 -6.81 -0.10
N VAL A 33 1.43 -6.39 -0.14
CA VAL A 33 0.44 -6.92 -1.10
C VAL A 33 0.80 -6.49 -2.54
N PHE A 34 1.11 -5.21 -2.75
CA PHE A 34 1.46 -4.77 -4.10
C PHE A 34 2.88 -5.16 -4.51
N ILE A 35 3.83 -5.23 -3.57
CA ILE A 35 5.18 -5.71 -3.87
C ILE A 35 5.15 -7.18 -4.29
N ARG A 36 4.33 -8.01 -3.61
CA ARG A 36 4.14 -9.40 -4.03
C ARG A 36 3.62 -9.49 -5.46
N ALA A 37 2.60 -8.70 -5.80
CA ALA A 37 2.07 -8.68 -7.16
C ALA A 37 3.11 -8.26 -8.20
N LEU A 38 3.95 -7.26 -7.92
CA LEU A 38 5.03 -6.85 -8.81
C LEU A 38 6.10 -7.95 -8.97
N LYS A 39 6.43 -8.68 -7.89
CA LYS A 39 7.34 -9.82 -7.97
C LYS A 39 6.77 -10.94 -8.85
N ASP A 40 5.51 -11.26 -8.69
CA ASP A 40 4.85 -12.33 -9.44
C ASP A 40 4.67 -11.97 -10.93
N ILE A 41 4.48 -10.68 -11.27
CA ILE A 41 4.29 -10.21 -12.65
C ILE A 41 5.63 -10.08 -13.40
N PHE A 42 6.63 -9.46 -12.77
CA PHE A 42 7.85 -9.04 -13.46
C PHE A 42 9.07 -9.90 -13.15
N HIS A 43 9.01 -10.75 -12.11
CA HIS A 43 10.17 -11.51 -11.61
C HIS A 43 11.44 -10.64 -11.52
N PRO A 44 11.38 -9.46 -10.85
CA PRO A 44 12.41 -8.45 -10.96
C PRO A 44 13.66 -8.81 -10.16
N VAL A 45 14.78 -8.21 -10.57
CA VAL A 45 15.94 -8.08 -9.70
C VAL A 45 15.63 -7.06 -8.62
N MET A 46 15.64 -7.49 -7.35
CA MET A 46 15.38 -6.62 -6.21
C MET A 46 16.60 -5.76 -5.90
N ILE A 47 16.40 -4.45 -5.80
CA ILE A 47 17.45 -3.47 -5.52
C ILE A 47 17.04 -2.67 -4.28
N PRO A 48 17.79 -2.80 -3.17
CA PRO A 48 17.49 -2.05 -1.96
C PRO A 48 17.53 -0.52 -2.22
N LEU A 49 16.54 0.18 -1.68
CA LEU A 49 16.45 1.65 -1.84
C LEU A 49 17.68 2.39 -1.31
N TRP A 50 18.25 1.92 -0.21
CA TRP A 50 19.48 2.52 0.33
C TRP A 50 20.71 2.30 -0.56
N ASP A 51 20.75 1.22 -1.34
CA ASP A 51 21.88 0.98 -2.25
C ASP A 51 21.91 2.06 -3.34
N VAL A 52 20.75 2.44 -3.91
CA VAL A 52 20.70 3.43 -4.98
C VAL A 52 21.10 4.84 -4.53
N THR A 53 20.94 5.15 -3.25
CA THR A 53 21.35 6.43 -2.67
C THR A 53 22.80 6.44 -2.21
N SER A 54 23.46 5.27 -2.17
CA SER A 54 24.86 5.13 -1.78
C SER A 54 25.80 5.42 -2.97
N ASP A 55 27.02 5.83 -2.67
CA ASP A 55 28.05 6.03 -3.68
C ASP A 55 28.58 4.70 -4.26
N THR A 56 28.22 3.59 -3.66
CA THR A 56 28.59 2.24 -4.09
C THR A 56 27.65 1.66 -5.12
N PHE A 57 26.50 2.29 -5.37
CA PHE A 57 25.57 1.81 -6.39
C PHE A 57 26.24 1.75 -7.76
N ARG A 58 26.08 0.61 -8.43
CA ARG A 58 26.48 0.43 -9.82
C ARG A 58 25.29 -0.07 -10.61
N ASP A 59 24.98 0.65 -11.68
CA ASP A 59 23.99 0.21 -12.63
C ASP A 59 24.41 -1.12 -13.27
N ARG A 60 23.46 -2.03 -13.40
CA ARG A 60 23.69 -3.37 -13.95
C ARG A 60 23.38 -3.36 -15.45
N SER A 61 24.32 -3.81 -16.25
CA SER A 61 24.17 -3.87 -17.73
C SER A 61 23.07 -4.84 -18.20
N ASP A 62 22.73 -5.85 -17.39
CA ASP A 62 21.67 -6.82 -17.69
C ASP A 62 20.25 -6.29 -17.41
N ILE A 63 20.11 -5.18 -16.65
CA ILE A 63 18.84 -4.54 -16.37
C ILE A 63 18.54 -3.51 -17.47
N THR A 64 17.39 -3.64 -18.11
CA THR A 64 16.95 -2.73 -19.18
C THR A 64 15.99 -1.65 -18.72
N HIS A 65 15.20 -1.93 -17.69
CA HIS A 65 14.19 -1.04 -17.12
C HIS A 65 14.19 -1.15 -15.62
N TYR A 66 13.89 -0.06 -14.96
CA TYR A 66 13.68 -0.02 -13.51
C TYR A 66 12.24 0.31 -13.18
N ILE A 67 11.72 -0.29 -12.13
CA ILE A 67 10.39 -0.02 -11.57
C ILE A 67 10.55 0.68 -10.23
N THR A 68 9.71 1.68 -9.98
CA THR A 68 9.58 2.32 -8.66
C THR A 68 8.13 2.43 -8.25
N THR A 69 7.89 2.33 -6.94
CA THR A 69 6.60 2.54 -6.29
C THR A 69 6.60 3.76 -5.37
N GLU A 70 7.66 4.58 -5.42
CA GLU A 70 7.85 5.71 -4.51
C GLU A 70 6.86 6.88 -4.75
N LEU A 71 6.14 6.88 -5.87
CA LEU A 71 5.20 7.94 -6.26
C LEU A 71 3.73 7.57 -6.04
N ILE A 72 3.45 6.59 -5.17
CA ILE A 72 2.08 6.15 -4.86
C ILE A 72 1.33 7.12 -3.94
N TRP A 73 1.99 8.15 -3.42
CA TRP A 73 1.46 9.10 -2.45
C TRP A 73 1.91 10.53 -2.78
N LEU A 74 1.38 11.08 -3.89
CA LEU A 74 1.66 12.46 -4.27
C LEU A 74 0.78 13.43 -3.49
N THR A 75 1.40 14.42 -2.86
CA THR A 75 0.72 15.52 -2.19
C THR A 75 1.20 16.87 -2.72
N PRO A 76 0.44 17.97 -2.55
CA PRO A 76 0.78 19.26 -3.15
C PRO A 76 2.18 19.78 -2.83
N ASN A 77 2.62 19.59 -1.58
CA ASN A 77 3.87 20.19 -1.08
C ASN A 77 5.06 19.23 -1.03
N GLN A 78 4.90 18.02 -1.55
CA GLN A 78 5.91 16.98 -1.45
C GLN A 78 6.85 16.99 -2.63
N THR A 79 8.16 16.83 -2.37
CA THR A 79 9.21 16.59 -3.36
C THR A 79 9.81 15.20 -3.18
N TYR A 80 10.47 14.69 -4.22
CA TYR A 80 10.99 13.31 -4.25
C TYR A 80 12.48 13.29 -4.63
N PRO A 81 13.38 13.85 -3.79
CA PRO A 81 14.81 13.94 -4.11
C PRO A 81 15.47 12.56 -4.28
N HIS A 82 14.99 11.54 -3.57
CA HIS A 82 15.47 10.18 -3.71
C HIS A 82 15.15 9.59 -5.09
N VAL A 83 13.98 9.91 -5.68
CA VAL A 83 13.63 9.45 -7.04
C VAL A 83 14.48 10.17 -8.09
N TRP A 84 14.80 11.45 -7.90
CA TRP A 84 15.80 12.15 -8.72
C TRP A 84 17.18 11.48 -8.65
N THR A 85 17.58 11.02 -7.46
CA THR A 85 18.82 10.27 -7.29
C THR A 85 18.77 8.95 -8.06
N MET A 86 17.66 8.21 -8.01
CA MET A 86 17.46 6.99 -8.82
C MET A 86 17.66 7.29 -10.31
N LEU A 87 16.98 8.30 -10.86
CA LEU A 87 17.09 8.67 -12.27
C LEU A 87 18.54 8.99 -12.68
N LYS A 88 19.28 9.72 -11.83
CA LYS A 88 20.69 10.03 -12.10
C LYS A 88 21.57 8.79 -12.11
N ARG A 89 21.32 7.85 -11.21
CA ARG A 89 22.15 6.66 -11.04
C ARG A 89 21.93 5.60 -12.11
N ILE A 90 20.74 5.50 -12.69
CA ILE A 90 20.42 4.56 -13.76
C ILE A 90 20.69 5.10 -15.16
N GLY A 91 21.11 6.37 -15.27
CA GLY A 91 21.42 7.02 -16.55
C GLY A 91 20.18 7.17 -17.46
N ASP A 92 20.31 6.73 -18.71
CA ASP A 92 19.24 6.86 -19.72
C ASP A 92 18.20 5.74 -19.67
N LYS A 93 18.36 4.76 -18.79
CA LYS A 93 17.40 3.67 -18.65
C LYS A 93 16.05 4.17 -18.13
N PRO A 94 14.93 3.63 -18.62
CA PRO A 94 13.61 3.98 -18.13
C PRO A 94 13.43 3.64 -16.65
N LEU A 95 12.92 4.61 -15.87
CA LEU A 95 12.37 4.39 -14.53
C LEU A 95 10.85 4.45 -14.64
N VAL A 96 10.21 3.31 -14.57
CA VAL A 96 8.76 3.16 -14.74
C VAL A 96 8.08 3.28 -13.37
N PRO A 97 7.36 4.36 -13.08
CA PRO A 97 6.59 4.44 -11.86
C PRO A 97 5.30 3.64 -12.00
N ILE A 98 5.06 2.78 -11.04
CA ILE A 98 3.86 1.95 -10.98
C ILE A 98 2.91 2.46 -9.91
N SER A 99 1.64 2.63 -10.29
CA SER A 99 0.57 3.05 -9.38
C SER A 99 0.76 4.46 -8.80
N VAL A 100 1.27 5.40 -9.62
CA VAL A 100 1.31 6.83 -9.25
C VAL A 100 -0.07 7.25 -8.72
N GLY A 101 -0.10 7.88 -7.55
CA GLY A 101 -1.35 8.21 -6.89
C GLY A 101 -1.34 9.57 -6.21
N VAL A 102 -2.18 10.50 -6.67
CA VAL A 102 -2.41 11.77 -5.99
C VAL A 102 -3.34 11.55 -4.81
N GLN A 103 -2.97 12.11 -3.66
CA GLN A 103 -3.75 12.04 -2.44
C GLN A 103 -4.54 13.34 -2.24
N SER A 104 -5.84 13.21 -2.02
CA SER A 104 -6.73 14.32 -1.67
C SER A 104 -7.69 13.88 -0.58
N MET A 105 -7.99 14.79 0.33
CA MET A 105 -9.02 14.60 1.37
C MET A 105 -10.43 14.72 0.80
N ALA A 106 -10.60 15.39 -0.35
CA ALA A 106 -11.87 15.55 -1.03
C ALA A 106 -11.69 15.36 -2.54
N ARG A 107 -12.60 14.61 -3.17
CA ARG A 107 -12.52 14.27 -4.62
C ARG A 107 -12.52 15.49 -5.55
N ASN A 108 -13.10 16.58 -5.13
CA ASN A 108 -13.29 17.79 -5.95
C ASN A 108 -12.27 18.89 -5.64
N VAL A 109 -11.21 18.60 -4.91
CA VAL A 109 -10.17 19.58 -4.61
C VAL A 109 -9.21 19.68 -5.77
N ASP A 110 -9.05 20.89 -6.27
CA ASP A 110 -8.08 21.24 -7.30
C ASP A 110 -6.68 21.20 -6.71
N ILE A 111 -5.93 20.14 -7.01
CA ILE A 111 -4.58 19.95 -6.49
C ILE A 111 -3.56 20.48 -7.50
N THR A 112 -2.68 21.36 -7.01
CA THR A 112 -1.47 21.78 -7.70
C THR A 112 -0.28 21.05 -7.06
N LEU A 113 0.45 20.28 -7.86
CA LEU A 113 1.64 19.59 -7.41
C LEU A 113 2.83 20.55 -7.30
N HIS A 114 3.79 20.23 -6.42
CA HIS A 114 5.04 20.99 -6.33
C HIS A 114 5.76 21.02 -7.69
N PRO A 115 6.31 22.16 -8.13
CA PRO A 115 6.99 22.29 -9.45
C PRO A 115 8.07 21.23 -9.68
N ASP A 116 8.87 20.90 -8.66
CA ASP A 116 9.89 19.86 -8.79
C ASP A 116 9.29 18.46 -9.00
N THR A 117 8.13 18.19 -8.42
CA THR A 117 7.40 16.92 -8.61
C THR A 117 6.84 16.86 -10.05
N VAL A 118 6.29 17.97 -10.55
CA VAL A 118 5.84 18.06 -11.95
C VAL A 118 7.01 17.84 -12.90
N LYS A 119 8.15 18.50 -12.66
CA LYS A 119 9.38 18.32 -13.44
C LYS A 119 9.85 16.86 -13.44
N LEU A 120 9.86 16.22 -12.26
CA LEU A 120 10.23 14.81 -12.12
C LEU A 120 9.33 13.92 -12.97
N LEU A 121 8.01 14.06 -12.81
CA LEU A 121 7.02 13.25 -13.55
C LEU A 121 7.13 13.46 -15.08
N ARG A 122 7.37 14.68 -15.55
CA ARG A 122 7.62 14.96 -16.97
C ARG A 122 8.87 14.26 -17.47
N THR A 123 9.99 14.37 -16.74
CA THR A 123 11.24 13.68 -17.09
C THR A 123 11.05 12.16 -17.17
N MET A 124 10.25 11.58 -16.24
CA MET A 124 9.95 10.15 -16.31
C MET A 124 9.03 9.82 -17.50
N ALA A 125 8.03 10.66 -17.78
CA ALA A 125 7.11 10.49 -18.91
C ALA A 125 7.78 10.58 -20.29
N GLU A 126 8.89 11.29 -20.40
CA GLU A 126 9.71 11.32 -21.63
C GLU A 126 10.38 9.98 -21.93
N ARG A 127 10.63 9.17 -20.91
CA ARG A 127 11.37 7.90 -21.02
C ARG A 127 10.50 6.66 -20.90
N ALA A 128 9.32 6.78 -20.26
CA ALA A 128 8.43 5.65 -19.99
C ALA A 128 6.97 6.09 -19.86
N VAL A 129 6.04 5.16 -20.08
CA VAL A 129 4.63 5.36 -19.78
C VAL A 129 4.43 5.28 -18.25
N LEU A 130 3.83 6.31 -17.64
CA LEU A 130 3.55 6.31 -16.21
C LEU A 130 2.33 5.44 -15.92
N GLY A 131 2.47 4.47 -15.02
CA GLY A 131 1.33 3.69 -14.52
C GLY A 131 0.60 4.44 -13.41
N VAL A 132 -0.63 4.92 -13.64
CA VAL A 132 -1.38 5.69 -12.65
C VAL A 132 -2.51 4.89 -11.99
N ARG A 133 -2.84 5.26 -10.76
CA ARG A 133 -3.78 4.52 -9.91
C ARG A 133 -5.24 4.69 -10.34
N GLY A 134 -5.61 5.82 -10.92
CA GLY A 134 -7.00 6.08 -11.30
C GLY A 134 -7.22 7.41 -11.99
N GLU A 135 -8.45 7.65 -12.41
CA GLU A 135 -8.89 8.81 -13.19
C GLU A 135 -8.58 10.15 -12.52
N TYR A 136 -8.73 10.22 -11.19
CA TYR A 136 -8.40 11.44 -10.45
C TYR A 136 -6.92 11.83 -10.60
N THR A 137 -6.01 10.84 -10.47
CA THR A 137 -4.58 11.08 -10.69
C THR A 137 -4.31 11.46 -12.14
N ALA A 138 -4.93 10.78 -13.10
CA ALA A 138 -4.83 11.08 -14.52
C ALA A 138 -5.19 12.54 -14.81
N ALA A 139 -6.34 13.02 -14.33
CA ALA A 139 -6.78 14.40 -14.51
C ALA A 139 -5.80 15.42 -13.92
N VAL A 140 -5.21 15.14 -12.74
CA VAL A 140 -4.17 16.00 -12.16
C VAL A 140 -2.91 16.04 -13.03
N LEU A 141 -2.49 14.90 -13.60
CA LEU A 141 -1.34 14.84 -14.49
C LEU A 141 -1.59 15.61 -15.80
N GLU A 142 -2.75 15.42 -16.43
CA GLU A 142 -3.15 16.15 -17.64
C GLU A 142 -3.15 17.65 -17.44
N LYS A 143 -3.72 18.13 -16.32
CA LYS A 143 -3.69 19.56 -15.93
C LYS A 143 -2.25 20.10 -15.86
N ASN A 144 -1.27 19.27 -15.51
CA ASN A 144 0.14 19.63 -15.46
C ASN A 144 0.88 19.35 -16.80
N GLY A 145 0.16 19.05 -17.89
CA GLY A 145 0.72 18.79 -19.21
C GLY A 145 1.49 17.47 -19.32
N ILE A 146 1.18 16.48 -18.47
CA ILE A 146 1.75 15.14 -18.49
C ILE A 146 0.70 14.21 -19.07
N VAL A 147 0.91 13.72 -20.31
CA VAL A 147 -0.07 12.91 -21.04
C VAL A 147 0.40 11.48 -21.33
N ASN A 148 1.69 11.17 -21.11
CA ASN A 148 2.22 9.84 -21.35
C ASN A 148 2.01 8.95 -20.11
N PHE A 149 0.76 8.54 -19.86
CA PHE A 149 0.40 7.63 -18.78
C PHE A 149 -0.68 6.63 -19.20
N ARG A 150 -0.86 5.59 -18.37
CA ARG A 150 -2.00 4.67 -18.45
C ARG A 150 -2.59 4.45 -17.05
N ILE A 151 -3.91 4.37 -16.96
CA ILE A 151 -4.61 3.99 -15.74
C ILE A 151 -4.50 2.47 -15.61
N ILE A 152 -3.76 2.02 -14.60
CA ILE A 152 -3.50 0.61 -14.34
C ILE A 152 -4.03 0.14 -12.98
N GLY A 153 -4.54 1.04 -12.15
CA GLY A 153 -4.96 0.70 -10.80
C GLY A 153 -3.81 0.45 -9.82
N CYS A 154 -4.09 -0.31 -8.80
CA CYS A 154 -3.08 -0.78 -7.85
C CYS A 154 -2.63 -2.21 -8.22
N PRO A 155 -1.32 -2.49 -8.30
CA PRO A 155 -0.82 -3.82 -8.64
C PRO A 155 -1.33 -4.93 -7.73
N SER A 156 -1.63 -4.61 -6.48
CA SER A 156 -2.17 -5.58 -5.51
C SER A 156 -3.43 -6.30 -5.99
N LEU A 157 -4.23 -5.67 -6.85
CA LEU A 157 -5.44 -6.28 -7.42
C LEU A 157 -5.14 -7.42 -8.41
N TYR A 158 -3.92 -7.51 -8.90
CA TYR A 158 -3.50 -8.56 -9.84
C TYR A 158 -2.84 -9.76 -9.15
N GLN A 159 -2.70 -9.71 -7.82
CA GLN A 159 -2.10 -10.81 -7.06
C GLN A 159 -3.00 -12.04 -7.10
N GLY A 160 -2.46 -13.18 -7.54
CA GLY A 160 -3.18 -14.45 -7.60
C GLY A 160 -4.37 -14.47 -8.57
N MET A 161 -4.61 -13.39 -9.31
CA MET A 161 -5.70 -13.31 -10.28
C MET A 161 -5.32 -14.00 -11.58
N ASN A 162 -6.29 -14.73 -12.13
CA ASN A 162 -6.25 -15.29 -13.47
C ASN A 162 -7.61 -15.06 -14.15
N GLU A 163 -7.74 -15.40 -15.42
CA GLU A 163 -8.97 -15.19 -16.20
C GLU A 163 -10.21 -15.87 -15.59
N LYS A 164 -10.00 -16.94 -14.81
CA LYS A 164 -11.06 -17.71 -14.16
C LYS A 164 -11.34 -17.25 -12.73
N PHE A 165 -10.59 -16.27 -12.22
CA PHE A 165 -10.76 -15.78 -10.86
C PHE A 165 -12.17 -15.20 -10.65
N ARG A 166 -12.82 -15.63 -9.58
CA ARG A 166 -14.13 -15.12 -9.15
C ARG A 166 -14.16 -15.04 -7.64
N VAL A 167 -14.77 -14.00 -7.12
CA VAL A 167 -15.16 -13.91 -5.70
C VAL A 167 -16.55 -14.52 -5.59
N GLU A 168 -16.67 -15.60 -4.84
CA GLU A 168 -17.95 -16.26 -4.64
C GLU A 168 -18.74 -15.51 -3.55
N LYS A 169 -19.91 -15.00 -3.95
CA LYS A 169 -20.86 -14.46 -2.97
C LYS A 169 -21.51 -15.62 -2.24
N LYS A 170 -21.35 -15.67 -0.94
CA LYS A 170 -22.04 -16.63 -0.07
C LYS A 170 -23.31 -15.98 0.51
N PRO A 171 -24.41 -16.70 0.68
CA PRO A 171 -25.53 -16.23 1.49
C PRO A 171 -25.03 -15.86 2.90
N PHE A 172 -25.54 -14.77 3.44
CA PHE A 172 -25.15 -14.38 4.80
C PHE A 172 -25.65 -15.42 5.82
N ASP A 173 -24.75 -15.93 6.64
CA ASP A 173 -25.02 -16.77 7.78
C ASP A 173 -24.45 -16.08 9.05
N PRO A 174 -25.24 -15.90 10.12
CA PRO A 174 -24.76 -15.35 11.39
C PRO A 174 -23.58 -16.10 12.01
N LYS A 175 -23.34 -17.34 11.62
CA LYS A 175 -22.22 -18.18 12.07
C LYS A 175 -20.94 -17.99 11.26
N MET A 176 -20.98 -17.20 10.19
CA MET A 176 -19.79 -16.89 9.38
C MET A 176 -18.71 -16.25 10.25
N ARG A 177 -17.50 -16.76 10.10
CA ARG A 177 -16.31 -16.12 10.68
C ARG A 177 -15.92 -14.94 9.81
N ALA A 178 -15.79 -13.78 10.43
CA ALA A 178 -15.40 -12.57 9.71
C ALA A 178 -14.11 -11.97 10.28
N CYS A 179 -13.35 -11.31 9.42
CA CYS A 179 -12.25 -10.45 9.83
C CYS A 179 -12.51 -9.01 9.40
N CYS A 180 -11.81 -8.09 10.01
CA CYS A 180 -11.96 -6.68 9.70
C CYS A 180 -10.61 -5.96 9.65
N ASN A 181 -10.62 -4.81 8.98
CA ASN A 181 -9.50 -3.91 8.90
C ASN A 181 -10.00 -2.46 8.96
N PHE A 182 -9.25 -1.60 9.63
CA PHE A 182 -9.69 -0.23 9.83
C PHE A 182 -8.52 0.74 9.92
N ARG A 183 -8.77 2.03 9.66
CA ARG A 183 -7.83 3.11 9.89
C ARG A 183 -8.57 4.32 10.45
N THR A 184 -8.08 4.85 11.55
CA THR A 184 -8.43 6.19 12.01
C THR A 184 -7.56 7.24 11.32
N PHE A 185 -8.13 8.38 10.97
CA PHE A 185 -7.40 9.43 10.26
C PHE A 185 -6.96 10.60 11.17
N TYR A 186 -7.65 10.85 12.29
CA TYR A 186 -7.57 12.13 12.99
C TYR A 186 -7.29 12.05 14.50
N GLY A 187 -6.68 11.00 14.98
CA GLY A 187 -6.33 10.90 16.40
C GLY A 187 -7.51 10.70 17.35
N THR A 188 -8.74 10.94 16.91
CA THR A 188 -9.98 10.67 17.66
C THR A 188 -10.96 9.92 16.78
N LEU A 189 -11.67 8.95 17.35
CA LEU A 189 -12.71 8.22 16.63
C LEU A 189 -13.96 9.10 16.44
N SER A 190 -14.40 9.27 15.20
CA SER A 190 -15.73 9.79 14.90
C SER A 190 -16.83 8.79 15.33
N ASP A 191 -18.07 9.25 15.44
CA ASP A 191 -19.19 8.39 15.80
C ASP A 191 -19.40 7.19 14.86
N PRO A 192 -19.35 7.36 13.52
CA PRO A 192 -19.40 6.21 12.60
C PRO A 192 -18.25 5.21 12.78
N GLU A 193 -17.04 5.70 13.07
CA GLU A 193 -15.88 4.85 13.32
C GLU A 193 -16.06 4.04 14.61
N ARG A 194 -16.55 4.68 15.68
CA ARG A 194 -16.91 3.99 16.93
C ARG A 194 -17.97 2.93 16.72
N GLN A 195 -19.04 3.25 15.99
CA GLN A 195 -20.11 2.29 15.71
C GLN A 195 -19.59 1.06 14.95
N PHE A 196 -18.71 1.29 13.96
CA PHE A 196 -18.09 0.21 13.20
C PHE A 196 -17.21 -0.69 14.10
N LEU A 197 -16.32 -0.09 14.90
CA LEU A 197 -15.45 -0.86 15.81
C LEU A 197 -16.27 -1.60 16.88
N THR A 198 -17.32 -0.97 17.42
CA THR A 198 -18.25 -1.61 18.36
C THR A 198 -18.94 -2.81 17.72
N PHE A 199 -19.38 -2.67 16.48
CA PHE A 199 -19.97 -3.79 15.74
C PHE A 199 -18.97 -4.96 15.60
N CYS A 200 -17.72 -4.66 15.24
CA CYS A 200 -16.66 -5.67 15.10
C CYS A 200 -16.33 -6.34 16.45
N ALA A 201 -16.19 -5.55 17.51
CA ALA A 201 -15.86 -6.03 18.84
C ALA A 201 -16.97 -6.91 19.42
N ASN A 202 -18.26 -6.53 19.27
CA ASN A 202 -19.41 -7.31 19.74
C ASN A 202 -19.53 -8.69 19.05
N ARG A 203 -18.87 -8.86 17.92
CA ARG A 203 -18.81 -10.12 17.16
C ARG A 203 -17.46 -10.82 17.27
N ASP A 204 -16.57 -10.27 18.07
CA ASP A 204 -15.20 -10.76 18.29
C ASP A 204 -14.45 -11.04 16.98
N LEU A 205 -14.59 -10.13 15.99
CA LEU A 205 -13.97 -10.30 14.66
C LEU A 205 -12.45 -10.23 14.75
N GLY A 206 -11.75 -11.01 13.95
CA GLY A 206 -10.31 -10.87 13.77
C GLY A 206 -9.98 -9.50 13.16
N PHE A 207 -8.97 -8.79 13.65
CA PHE A 207 -8.59 -7.46 13.23
C PHE A 207 -7.16 -7.42 12.66
N VAL A 208 -6.99 -6.79 11.48
CA VAL A 208 -5.66 -6.57 10.90
C VAL A 208 -5.26 -5.11 11.00
N GLU A 209 -4.19 -4.84 11.76
CA GLU A 209 -3.52 -3.54 11.78
C GLU A 209 -2.41 -3.50 10.73
N GLN A 210 -2.34 -2.41 9.99
CA GLN A 210 -1.37 -2.23 8.91
C GLN A 210 -0.37 -1.08 9.16
N ASN A 211 -0.52 -0.32 10.23
CA ASN A 211 0.34 0.82 10.55
C ASN A 211 1.33 0.51 11.67
N ALA A 212 2.44 1.25 11.69
CA ALA A 212 3.49 1.15 12.72
C ALA A 212 2.97 1.46 14.13
N PHE A 213 2.06 2.42 14.21
CA PHE A 213 1.37 2.73 15.46
C PHE A 213 -0.04 2.21 15.33
N PRO A 214 -0.51 1.40 16.29
CA PRO A 214 -1.90 1.01 16.34
C PRO A 214 -2.75 2.22 16.76
N LEU A 215 -2.81 3.22 15.87
CA LEU A 215 -3.60 4.45 16.07
C LEU A 215 -5.02 4.13 16.51
N THR A 216 -5.55 3.01 16.05
CA THR A 216 -6.85 2.52 16.48
C THR A 216 -6.86 2.22 17.98
N LEU A 217 -5.81 1.58 18.50
CA LEU A 217 -5.69 1.29 19.93
C LEU A 217 -5.49 2.56 20.75
N GLU A 218 -4.59 3.46 20.31
CA GLU A 218 -4.33 4.73 20.99
C GLU A 218 -5.57 5.63 20.98
N ASN A 219 -6.27 5.72 19.84
CA ASN A 219 -7.47 6.55 19.71
C ASN A 219 -8.67 6.00 20.48
N CYS A 220 -8.65 4.71 20.82
CA CYS A 220 -9.61 4.14 21.76
C CYS A 220 -9.27 4.43 23.24
N CYS A 221 -8.09 5.02 23.52
CA CYS A 221 -7.64 5.29 24.90
C CYS A 221 -8.08 6.66 25.45
N GLY A 222 -8.74 7.52 24.66
CA GLY A 222 -9.08 8.90 25.05
C GLY A 222 -10.11 9.04 26.18
N ASP A 223 -10.80 7.96 26.54
CA ASP A 223 -11.70 7.90 27.70
C ASP A 223 -11.62 6.47 28.26
N GLU A 224 -10.77 6.29 29.27
CA GLU A 224 -10.32 4.95 29.76
C GLU A 224 -11.46 3.99 30.12
N TYR A 225 -12.63 4.48 30.46
CA TYR A 225 -13.76 3.66 30.87
C TYR A 225 -14.71 3.26 29.73
N GLN A 226 -15.02 4.18 28.84
CA GLN A 226 -16.01 3.92 27.78
C GLN A 226 -15.54 2.96 26.68
N PHE A 227 -14.22 2.83 26.48
CA PHE A 227 -13.68 2.05 25.36
C PHE A 227 -12.83 0.86 25.80
N ARG A 228 -12.82 0.51 27.08
CA ARG A 228 -12.04 -0.61 27.60
C ARG A 228 -12.36 -1.92 26.86
N TYR A 229 -13.62 -2.14 26.52
CA TYR A 229 -14.03 -3.32 25.76
C TYR A 229 -13.45 -3.37 24.34
N LEU A 230 -13.28 -2.22 23.66
CA LEU A 230 -12.63 -2.13 22.37
C LEU A 230 -11.14 -2.43 22.49
N GLN A 231 -10.49 -1.91 23.52
CA GLN A 231 -9.08 -2.19 23.79
C GLN A 231 -8.86 -3.68 24.08
N ASP A 232 -9.71 -4.28 24.91
CA ASP A 232 -9.62 -5.69 25.26
C ASP A 232 -9.87 -6.59 24.06
N TRP A 233 -10.79 -6.22 23.18
CA TRP A 233 -11.00 -6.88 21.89
C TRP A 233 -9.77 -6.75 20.98
N LEU A 234 -9.25 -5.55 20.77
CA LEU A 234 -8.05 -5.32 19.93
C LEU A 234 -6.83 -6.09 20.45
N LYS A 235 -6.62 -6.11 21.79
CA LYS A 235 -5.53 -6.89 22.39
C LYS A 235 -5.62 -8.40 22.10
N ARG A 236 -6.83 -8.93 21.97
CA ARG A 236 -7.05 -10.35 21.66
C ARG A 236 -7.03 -10.65 20.17
N GLN A 237 -7.62 -9.77 19.37
CA GLN A 237 -7.95 -10.03 17.97
C GLN A 237 -7.06 -9.30 16.97
N MET A 238 -6.18 -8.39 17.41
CA MET A 238 -5.30 -7.63 16.52
C MET A 238 -4.12 -8.47 16.05
N HIS A 239 -3.99 -8.55 14.73
CA HIS A 239 -2.88 -9.18 14.03
C HIS A 239 -2.11 -8.17 13.19
N VAL A 240 -0.81 -8.35 13.12
CA VAL A 240 0.08 -7.60 12.22
C VAL A 240 0.95 -8.59 11.48
N PHE A 241 1.04 -8.44 10.18
CA PHE A 241 1.80 -9.34 9.32
C PHE A 241 2.97 -8.62 8.68
N PHE A 242 4.16 -9.22 8.78
CA PHE A 242 5.38 -8.79 8.09
C PHE A 242 5.74 -9.70 6.92
N HIS A 243 5.01 -10.82 6.76
CA HIS A 243 5.11 -11.75 5.65
C HIS A 243 3.74 -11.91 4.99
N ILE A 244 3.72 -11.82 3.67
CA ILE A 244 2.47 -11.87 2.91
C ILE A 244 1.81 -13.24 2.99
N GLU A 245 2.59 -14.31 3.05
CA GLU A 245 2.11 -15.68 3.15
C GLU A 245 1.33 -15.93 4.45
N ASP A 246 1.81 -15.38 5.56
CA ASP A 246 1.14 -15.48 6.87
C ASP A 246 -0.20 -14.74 6.84
N TRP A 247 -0.23 -13.55 6.20
CA TRP A 247 -1.46 -12.80 6.05
C TRP A 247 -2.48 -13.52 5.17
N LEU A 248 -2.03 -14.08 4.03
CA LEU A 248 -2.87 -14.89 3.16
C LEU A 248 -3.41 -16.15 3.86
N ALA A 249 -2.56 -16.84 4.63
CA ALA A 249 -2.96 -18.02 5.41
C ALA A 249 -3.99 -17.66 6.49
N TRP A 250 -3.80 -16.51 7.13
CA TRP A 250 -4.73 -16.03 8.16
C TRP A 250 -6.08 -15.62 7.56
N VAL A 251 -6.12 -14.81 6.49
CA VAL A 251 -7.37 -14.32 5.92
C VAL A 251 -8.24 -15.45 5.34
N ARG A 252 -7.61 -16.50 4.83
CA ARG A 252 -8.31 -17.69 4.30
C ARG A 252 -9.06 -18.51 5.35
N GLN A 253 -8.86 -18.22 6.63
CA GLN A 253 -9.61 -18.87 7.70
C GLN A 253 -11.01 -18.25 7.91
N TYR A 254 -11.29 -17.15 7.21
CA TYR A 254 -12.54 -16.40 7.33
C TYR A 254 -13.42 -16.59 6.10
N ASP A 255 -14.72 -16.40 6.31
CA ASP A 255 -15.74 -16.48 5.27
C ASP A 255 -16.07 -15.12 4.67
N PHE A 256 -15.72 -14.04 5.40
CA PHE A 256 -16.10 -12.69 5.06
C PHE A 256 -15.08 -11.67 5.59
N SER A 257 -14.85 -10.58 4.85
CA SER A 257 -13.99 -9.47 5.28
C SER A 257 -14.70 -8.13 5.15
N LEU A 258 -14.51 -7.25 6.13
CA LEU A 258 -15.06 -5.90 6.09
C LEU A 258 -14.05 -4.87 6.60
N GLY A 259 -14.08 -3.66 6.06
CA GLY A 259 -13.20 -2.62 6.55
C GLY A 259 -12.99 -1.46 5.60
N SER A 260 -12.19 -0.50 6.06
CA SER A 260 -11.90 0.73 5.33
C SER A 260 -10.50 0.74 4.67
N ARG A 261 -9.62 -0.22 4.98
CA ARG A 261 -8.26 -0.28 4.45
C ARG A 261 -8.23 -0.99 3.11
N PHE A 262 -7.74 -0.29 2.08
CA PHE A 262 -7.69 -0.82 0.72
C PHE A 262 -6.99 -2.19 0.64
N HIS A 263 -5.75 -2.31 1.13
CA HIS A 263 -5.01 -3.56 1.01
C HIS A 263 -5.58 -4.69 1.89
N GLY A 264 -6.19 -4.36 3.03
CA GLY A 264 -6.91 -5.37 3.83
C GLY A 264 -8.09 -5.97 3.07
N ASN A 265 -8.82 -5.16 2.31
CA ASN A 265 -9.91 -5.65 1.47
C ASN A 265 -9.38 -6.37 0.22
N VAL A 266 -8.31 -5.86 -0.40
CA VAL A 266 -7.72 -6.49 -1.59
C VAL A 266 -7.22 -7.89 -1.29
N ILE A 267 -6.55 -8.11 -0.15
CA ILE A 267 -6.04 -9.44 0.18
C ILE A 267 -7.18 -10.45 0.41
N ALA A 268 -8.31 -10.01 0.97
CA ALA A 268 -9.50 -10.84 1.08
C ALA A 268 -10.05 -11.19 -0.31
N ILE A 269 -10.28 -10.18 -1.16
CA ILE A 269 -10.78 -10.36 -2.52
C ILE A 269 -9.87 -11.31 -3.31
N THR A 270 -8.55 -11.08 -3.32
CA THR A 270 -7.60 -11.93 -4.07
C THR A 270 -7.47 -13.34 -3.48
N SER A 271 -7.93 -13.55 -2.25
CA SER A 271 -8.08 -14.86 -1.63
C SER A 271 -9.44 -15.53 -1.91
N GLY A 272 -10.31 -14.91 -2.70
CA GLY A 272 -11.65 -15.41 -3.02
C GLY A 272 -12.70 -15.15 -1.94
N ILE A 273 -12.40 -14.29 -0.95
CA ILE A 273 -13.27 -13.98 0.20
C ILE A 273 -14.02 -12.67 -0.10
N PRO A 274 -15.37 -12.66 -0.01
CA PRO A 274 -16.19 -11.46 -0.21
C PRO A 274 -16.01 -10.43 0.89
#